data_b06248c4e2b7cdf90262b7c3b30cba18
#
_entry.id   b06248c4e2b7cdf90262b7c3b30cba18
#
_cell.length_a   1.000
_cell.length_b   1.000
_cell.length_c   1.000
_cell.angle_alpha   90.00
_cell.angle_beta   90.00
_cell.angle_gamma   90.00
#
_symmetry.space_group_name_H-M   'P 1'
#
loop_
_entity.id
_entity.type
_entity.pdbx_description
1 polymer ?
#
loop_
_entity_poly.entity_id
_entity_poly.type
_entity_poly.pdbx_seq_one_letter_code
_entity_poly.pdbx_strand_id
1 'polypeptide(L)'
;IDGIYLESFGLYKDSEKKLARLHDKLSSENMKLYLALPYIFRNDIKREYPLSCFDGILVRNYEELQWLTESGYRGMIRTDFNLYTFNREAEHVLRESGPTGIEADTAPLELNGREMAERGINRSELMVYGRIPMMISAQCLNKTFNQCRGRHQAVEFLYLKDRYRKEFPVLTDCFHC
;
A
#
# COMPACT_ATOMS: atom_id res chain seq x y z
N ILE A 1 -7.79 18.05 -3.34
CA ILE A 1 -7.12 16.75 -2.98
C ILE A 1 -7.65 16.38 -1.61
N ASP A 2 -8.26 15.20 -1.50
CA ASP A 2 -8.95 14.78 -0.28
C ASP A 2 -8.05 13.99 0.68
N GLY A 3 -6.90 13.52 0.20
CA GLY A 3 -5.95 12.79 1.03
C GLY A 3 -4.66 12.42 0.32
N ILE A 4 -3.72 11.92 1.10
CA ILE A 4 -2.39 11.48 0.67
C ILE A 4 -2.13 10.09 1.22
N TYR A 5 -1.63 9.18 0.38
CA TYR A 5 -1.09 7.90 0.79
C TYR A 5 0.42 8.03 0.99
N LEU A 6 0.87 7.75 2.20
CA LEU A 6 2.28 7.71 2.54
C LEU A 6 2.75 6.26 2.58
N GLU A 7 3.72 5.92 1.74
CA GLU A 7 4.32 4.59 1.73
C GLU A 7 5.04 4.28 3.05
N SER A 8 4.96 3.05 3.49
CA SER A 8 5.55 2.58 4.76
C SER A 8 7.09 2.54 4.76
N PHE A 9 7.73 2.84 3.63
CA PHE A 9 9.19 2.86 3.50
C PHE A 9 9.84 3.82 4.50
N GLY A 10 10.73 3.31 5.34
CA GLY A 10 11.49 4.14 6.27
C GLY A 10 10.68 4.78 7.40
N LEU A 11 9.48 4.31 7.65
CA LEU A 11 8.73 4.69 8.84
C LEU A 11 9.24 3.91 10.04
N TYR A 12 9.88 4.62 10.96
CA TYR A 12 10.36 4.10 12.24
C TYR A 12 9.58 4.70 13.40
N LYS A 13 9.70 4.08 14.58
CA LYS A 13 9.21 4.67 15.84
C LYS A 13 9.61 6.14 16.00
N ASP A 14 10.84 6.48 15.64
CA ASP A 14 11.36 7.85 15.76
C ASP A 14 10.71 8.85 14.76
N SER A 15 9.90 8.34 13.83
CA SER A 15 9.19 9.18 12.85
C SER A 15 7.91 9.82 13.41
N GLU A 16 7.39 9.38 14.54
CA GLU A 16 6.10 9.83 15.10
C GLU A 16 5.96 11.35 15.19
N LYS A 17 7.00 12.05 15.68
CA LYS A 17 6.96 13.51 15.80
C LYS A 17 6.86 14.21 14.43
N LYS A 18 7.50 13.65 13.40
CA LYS A 18 7.46 14.21 12.05
C LYS A 18 6.11 13.91 11.40
N LEU A 19 5.59 12.71 11.62
CA LEU A 19 4.28 12.28 11.14
C LEU A 19 3.16 13.09 11.77
N ALA A 20 3.19 13.31 13.08
CA ALA A 20 2.21 14.15 13.76
C ALA A 20 2.17 15.57 13.19
N ARG A 21 3.33 16.19 12.97
CA ARG A 21 3.41 17.50 12.32
C ARG A 21 2.87 17.51 10.89
N LEU A 22 3.14 16.45 10.13
CA LEU A 22 2.60 16.29 8.77
C LEU A 22 1.09 16.15 8.82
N HIS A 23 0.57 15.30 9.70
CA HIS A 23 -0.85 15.10 9.90
C HIS A 23 -1.56 16.40 10.29
N ASP A 24 -1.04 17.15 11.27
CA ASP A 24 -1.60 18.43 11.68
C ASP A 24 -1.68 19.44 10.51
N LYS A 25 -0.60 19.51 9.72
CA LYS A 25 -0.56 20.36 8.53
C LYS A 25 -1.61 19.96 7.50
N LEU A 26 -1.73 18.67 7.19
CA LEU A 26 -2.72 18.18 6.24
C LEU A 26 -4.15 18.39 6.73
N SER A 27 -4.39 18.13 8.01
CA SER A 27 -5.68 18.36 8.66
C SER A 27 -6.11 19.82 8.60
N SER A 28 -5.17 20.76 8.75
CA SER A 28 -5.47 22.19 8.62
C SER A 28 -5.92 22.60 7.21
N GLU A 29 -5.59 21.79 6.21
CA GLU A 29 -6.01 21.94 4.81
C GLU A 29 -7.17 21.01 4.43
N ASN A 30 -7.80 20.37 5.41
CA ASN A 30 -8.89 19.40 5.24
C ASN A 30 -8.50 18.20 4.37
N MET A 31 -7.25 17.76 4.47
CA MET A 31 -6.71 16.56 3.81
C MET A 31 -6.44 15.46 4.81
N LYS A 32 -6.70 14.22 4.40
CA LYS A 32 -6.43 13.01 5.20
C LYS A 32 -5.07 12.41 4.87
N LEU A 33 -4.45 11.79 5.87
CA LEU A 33 -3.19 11.07 5.72
C LEU A 33 -3.42 9.57 5.94
N TYR A 34 -3.13 8.76 4.92
CA TYR A 34 -3.25 7.32 4.96
C TYR A 34 -1.88 6.65 4.92
N LEU A 35 -1.70 5.61 5.73
CA LEU A 35 -0.53 4.74 5.65
C LEU A 35 -0.75 3.67 4.58
N ALA A 36 0.08 3.65 3.55
CA ALA A 36 0.11 2.55 2.59
C ALA A 36 1.06 1.44 3.08
N LEU A 37 0.49 0.27 3.39
CA LEU A 37 1.26 -0.88 3.85
C LEU A 37 2.13 -1.46 2.72
N PRO A 38 3.22 -2.20 3.03
CA PRO A 38 4.15 -2.68 2.01
C PRO A 38 3.49 -3.75 1.14
N TYR A 39 3.83 -3.82 -0.14
CA TYR A 39 3.32 -4.84 -1.07
C TYR A 39 3.55 -6.28 -0.60
N ILE A 40 4.63 -6.52 0.14
CA ILE A 40 4.92 -7.81 0.75
C ILE A 40 4.89 -7.62 2.25
N PHE A 41 3.84 -8.14 2.85
CA PHE A 41 3.62 -8.13 4.29
C PHE A 41 3.83 -9.55 4.81
N ARG A 42 4.54 -9.67 5.94
CA ARG A 42 4.74 -10.94 6.63
C ARG A 42 4.40 -10.76 8.10
N ASN A 43 3.43 -11.50 8.56
CA ASN A 43 2.92 -11.37 9.93
C ASN A 43 3.91 -11.84 11.01
N ASP A 44 4.89 -12.68 10.62
CA ASP A 44 5.99 -13.12 11.48
C ASP A 44 7.00 -12.02 11.80
N ILE A 45 7.02 -10.94 11.01
CA ILE A 45 7.87 -9.79 11.24
C ILE A 45 7.07 -8.78 12.07
N LYS A 46 7.36 -8.73 13.37
CA LYS A 46 6.78 -7.69 14.26
C LYS A 46 7.18 -6.32 13.76
N ARG A 47 6.22 -5.61 13.19
CA ARG A 47 6.38 -4.24 12.73
C ARG A 47 5.54 -3.32 13.60
N GLU A 48 6.17 -2.32 14.15
CA GLU A 48 5.50 -1.30 14.92
C GLU A 48 5.32 -0.07 14.01
N TYR A 49 4.14 0.05 13.43
CA TYR A 49 3.76 1.26 12.70
C TYR A 49 3.08 2.25 13.66
N PRO A 50 3.36 3.55 13.57
CA PRO A 50 2.70 4.58 14.36
C PRO A 50 1.29 4.87 13.82
N LEU A 51 0.39 3.89 13.94
CA LEU A 51 -0.96 3.93 13.34
C LEU A 51 -1.80 5.12 13.81
N SER A 52 -1.53 5.61 15.03
CA SER A 52 -2.21 6.79 15.59
C SER A 52 -1.94 8.10 14.86
N CYS A 53 -0.88 8.15 14.02
CA CYS A 53 -0.54 9.33 13.23
C CYS A 53 -1.27 9.39 11.88
N PHE A 54 -2.16 8.44 11.59
CA PHE A 54 -2.84 8.32 10.30
C PHE A 54 -4.35 8.30 10.48
N ASP A 55 -5.06 8.90 9.55
CA ASP A 55 -6.53 8.84 9.50
C ASP A 55 -7.03 7.46 9.08
N GLY A 56 -6.23 6.72 8.31
CA GLY A 56 -6.58 5.39 7.86
C GLY A 56 -5.39 4.64 7.23
N ILE A 57 -5.66 3.43 6.76
CA ILE A 57 -4.67 2.51 6.21
C ILE A 57 -5.12 2.04 4.84
N LEU A 58 -4.18 2.03 3.87
CA LEU A 58 -4.34 1.37 2.59
C LEU A 58 -3.74 -0.04 2.68
N VAL A 59 -4.57 -1.06 2.52
CA VAL A 59 -4.18 -2.47 2.53
C VAL A 59 -4.03 -3.01 1.11
N ARG A 60 -3.07 -3.90 0.91
CA ARG A 60 -2.67 -4.44 -0.38
C ARG A 60 -2.82 -5.95 -0.50
N ASN A 61 -3.04 -6.63 0.62
CA ASN A 61 -3.21 -8.08 0.66
C ASN A 61 -4.07 -8.51 1.86
N TYR A 62 -4.51 -9.77 1.84
CA TYR A 62 -5.37 -10.32 2.89
C TYR A 62 -4.64 -10.53 4.22
N GLU A 63 -3.32 -10.73 4.21
CA GLU A 63 -2.53 -10.88 5.44
C GLU A 63 -2.52 -9.57 6.25
N GLU A 64 -2.51 -8.44 5.59
CA GLU A 64 -2.66 -7.12 6.22
C GLU A 64 -4.03 -6.94 6.86
N LEU A 65 -5.11 -7.36 6.18
CA LEU A 65 -6.45 -7.33 6.76
C LEU A 65 -6.54 -8.20 8.01
N GLN A 66 -5.97 -9.39 7.96
CA GLN A 66 -5.92 -10.29 9.11
C GLN A 66 -5.13 -9.67 10.26
N TRP A 67 -3.96 -9.11 9.98
CA TRP A 67 -3.12 -8.42 10.97
C TRP A 67 -3.85 -7.25 11.63
N LEU A 68 -4.58 -6.43 10.86
CA LEU A 68 -5.38 -5.31 11.39
C LEU A 68 -6.51 -5.82 12.29
N THR A 69 -7.15 -6.92 11.92
CA THR A 69 -8.19 -7.56 12.71
C THR A 69 -7.64 -8.05 14.05
N GLU A 70 -6.52 -8.77 14.03
CA GLU A 70 -5.86 -9.31 15.22
C GLU A 70 -5.31 -8.22 16.14
N SER A 71 -4.82 -7.11 15.56
CA SER A 71 -4.35 -5.94 16.32
C SER A 71 -5.47 -5.11 16.96
N GLY A 72 -6.72 -5.41 16.61
CA GLY A 72 -7.90 -4.66 17.10
C GLY A 72 -8.01 -3.25 16.50
N TYR A 73 -7.43 -3.01 15.33
CA TYR A 73 -7.50 -1.72 14.64
C TYR A 73 -8.96 -1.31 14.40
N ARG A 74 -9.28 -0.02 14.62
CA ARG A 74 -10.63 0.54 14.50
C ARG A 74 -10.70 1.78 13.62
N GLY A 75 -9.62 2.13 12.95
CA GLY A 75 -9.57 3.26 12.01
C GLY A 75 -10.12 2.90 10.62
N MET A 76 -10.07 3.87 9.72
CA MET A 76 -10.51 3.69 8.34
C MET A 76 -9.58 2.74 7.57
N ILE A 77 -10.18 1.87 6.75
CA ILE A 77 -9.45 0.95 5.87
C ILE A 77 -9.85 1.25 4.44
N ARG A 78 -8.87 1.34 3.57
CA ARG A 78 -9.02 1.38 2.12
C ARG A 78 -8.25 0.23 1.50
N THR A 79 -8.73 -0.28 0.38
CA THR A 79 -8.09 -1.39 -0.32
C THR A 79 -7.44 -0.94 -1.62
N ASP A 80 -6.25 -1.44 -1.89
CA ASP A 80 -5.52 -1.20 -3.13
C ASP A 80 -6.06 -2.11 -4.26
N PHE A 81 -5.82 -1.74 -5.52
CA PHE A 81 -6.18 -2.52 -6.71
C PHE A 81 -5.64 -3.97 -6.69
N ASN A 82 -4.59 -4.23 -5.93
CA ASN A 82 -4.00 -5.56 -5.73
C ASN A 82 -4.95 -6.59 -5.07
N LEU A 83 -6.04 -6.14 -4.45
CA LEU A 83 -7.05 -7.05 -3.89
C LEU A 83 -8.07 -7.51 -4.94
N TYR A 84 -7.96 -7.01 -6.17
CA TYR A 84 -8.71 -7.49 -7.34
C TYR A 84 -10.22 -7.55 -7.16
N THR A 85 -10.82 -6.48 -6.69
CA THR A 85 -12.28 -6.34 -6.54
C THR A 85 -12.97 -6.15 -7.89
N PHE A 86 -13.06 -7.20 -8.70
CA PHE A 86 -13.63 -7.13 -10.05
C PHE A 86 -15.15 -7.04 -10.11
N ASN A 87 -15.85 -7.46 -9.05
CA ASN A 87 -17.30 -7.53 -9.03
C ASN A 87 -17.87 -7.23 -7.64
N ARG A 88 -19.19 -7.12 -7.55
CA ARG A 88 -19.91 -6.83 -6.30
C ARG A 88 -19.70 -7.87 -5.21
N GLU A 89 -19.58 -9.13 -5.59
CA GLU A 89 -19.38 -10.22 -4.63
C GLU A 89 -18.00 -10.13 -3.96
N ALA A 90 -16.97 -9.84 -4.75
CA ALA A 90 -15.61 -9.61 -4.22
C ALA A 90 -15.57 -8.40 -3.27
N GLU A 91 -16.25 -7.31 -3.62
CA GLU A 91 -16.39 -6.15 -2.74
C GLU A 91 -17.13 -6.50 -1.44
N HIS A 92 -18.25 -7.23 -1.55
CA HIS A 92 -19.04 -7.65 -0.40
C HIS A 92 -18.21 -8.48 0.59
N VAL A 93 -17.47 -9.47 0.09
CA VAL A 93 -16.57 -10.28 0.89
C VAL A 93 -15.52 -9.43 1.60
N LEU A 94 -14.89 -8.48 0.90
CA LEU A 94 -13.90 -7.60 1.51
C LEU A 94 -14.50 -6.70 2.59
N ARG A 95 -15.67 -6.14 2.36
CA ARG A 95 -16.37 -5.29 3.34
C ARG A 95 -16.69 -6.03 4.64
N GLU A 96 -16.98 -7.31 4.55
CA GLU A 96 -17.27 -8.15 5.71
C GLU A 96 -16.00 -8.68 6.40
N SER A 97 -14.87 -8.69 5.71
CA SER A 97 -13.62 -9.30 6.20
C SER A 97 -12.78 -8.38 7.09
N GLY A 98 -13.04 -7.09 7.08
CA GLY A 98 -12.24 -6.12 7.85
C GLY A 98 -12.78 -5.82 9.24
N PRO A 99 -11.95 -5.35 10.18
CA PRO A 99 -12.32 -5.11 11.58
C PRO A 99 -13.34 -3.96 11.75
N THR A 100 -13.41 -3.03 10.81
CA THR A 100 -14.29 -1.85 10.84
C THR A 100 -15.08 -1.67 9.55
N GLY A 101 -14.95 -2.62 8.62
CA GLY A 101 -15.40 -2.47 7.24
C GLY A 101 -14.45 -1.61 6.39
N ILE A 102 -14.60 -1.74 5.09
CA ILE A 102 -13.76 -1.03 4.11
C ILE A 102 -14.49 0.23 3.66
N GLU A 103 -13.85 1.38 3.78
CA GLU A 103 -14.42 2.68 3.41
C GLU A 103 -14.49 2.86 1.90
N ALA A 104 -13.40 2.55 1.22
CA ALA A 104 -13.27 2.66 -0.22
C ALA A 104 -12.30 1.61 -0.77
N ASP A 105 -12.42 1.31 -2.04
CA ASP A 105 -11.49 0.45 -2.76
C ASP A 105 -10.88 1.18 -3.95
N THR A 106 -9.65 0.82 -4.30
CA THR A 106 -9.06 1.20 -5.59
C THR A 106 -9.44 0.14 -6.61
N ALA A 107 -10.10 0.56 -7.67
CA ALA A 107 -10.55 -0.35 -8.70
C ALA A 107 -9.38 -1.03 -9.43
N PRO A 108 -9.52 -2.32 -9.79
CA PRO A 108 -8.56 -2.99 -10.65
C PRO A 108 -8.30 -2.22 -11.95
N LEU A 109 -7.03 -2.16 -12.33
CA LEU A 109 -6.56 -1.34 -13.46
C LEU A 109 -7.05 -1.84 -14.82
N GLU A 110 -7.46 -3.10 -14.88
CA GLU A 110 -7.93 -3.79 -16.10
C GLU A 110 -9.39 -3.48 -16.43
N LEU A 111 -10.16 -2.94 -15.48
CA LEU A 111 -11.57 -2.65 -15.67
C LEU A 111 -11.79 -1.47 -16.62
N ASN A 112 -12.64 -1.68 -17.62
CA ASN A 112 -13.12 -0.59 -18.46
C ASN A 112 -14.33 0.13 -17.84
N GLY A 113 -14.74 1.25 -18.44
CA GLY A 113 -15.82 2.08 -17.90
C GLY A 113 -17.17 1.37 -17.76
N ARG A 114 -17.50 0.39 -18.62
CA ARG A 114 -18.70 -0.40 -18.53
C ARG A 114 -18.66 -1.36 -17.33
N GLU A 115 -17.58 -2.10 -17.19
CA GLU A 115 -17.34 -3.01 -16.08
C GLU A 115 -17.33 -2.26 -14.73
N MET A 116 -16.77 -1.05 -14.71
CA MET A 116 -16.82 -0.17 -13.55
C MET A 116 -18.27 0.20 -13.18
N ALA A 117 -19.10 0.53 -14.18
CA ALA A 117 -20.50 0.85 -13.93
C ALA A 117 -21.30 -0.37 -13.46
N GLU A 118 -20.99 -1.56 -13.98
CA GLU A 118 -21.63 -2.83 -13.59
C GLU A 118 -21.27 -3.27 -12.17
N ARG A 119 -20.08 -2.92 -11.67
CA ARG A 119 -19.71 -3.13 -10.25
C ARG A 119 -20.68 -2.41 -9.31
N GLY A 120 -21.15 -1.22 -9.69
CA GLY A 120 -22.09 -0.43 -8.89
C GLY A 120 -21.51 0.02 -7.55
N ILE A 121 -20.19 0.15 -7.45
CA ILE A 121 -19.49 0.57 -6.24
C ILE A 121 -19.47 2.09 -6.21
N ASN A 122 -20.07 2.68 -5.18
CA ASN A 122 -20.21 4.13 -5.06
C ASN A 122 -18.94 4.84 -4.53
N ARG A 123 -17.94 4.09 -4.08
CA ARG A 123 -16.72 4.64 -3.44
C ARG A 123 -15.47 3.93 -3.95
N SER A 124 -15.26 3.95 -5.26
CA SER A 124 -14.04 3.45 -5.87
C SER A 124 -13.09 4.59 -6.22
N GLU A 125 -11.83 4.41 -5.91
CA GLU A 125 -10.75 5.23 -6.41
C GLU A 125 -10.26 4.68 -7.75
N LEU A 126 -9.92 5.56 -8.68
CA LEU A 126 -9.37 5.19 -9.98
C LEU A 126 -7.96 5.74 -10.12
N MET A 127 -7.02 4.91 -10.50
CA MET A 127 -5.70 5.37 -10.89
C MET A 127 -5.77 6.03 -12.26
N VAL A 128 -5.69 7.35 -12.31
CA VAL A 128 -5.76 8.12 -13.58
C VAL A 128 -4.39 8.53 -14.10
N TYR A 129 -3.36 8.52 -13.26
CA TYR A 129 -2.00 8.87 -13.61
C TYR A 129 -1.01 8.25 -12.61
N GLY A 130 0.09 7.70 -13.11
CA GLY A 130 1.16 7.16 -12.25
C GLY A 130 1.96 6.05 -12.92
N ARG A 131 2.93 5.53 -12.17
CA ARG A 131 3.68 4.34 -12.53
C ARG A 131 3.09 3.14 -11.81
N ILE A 132 2.80 2.09 -12.53
CA ILE A 132 2.23 0.86 -12.02
C ILE A 132 3.36 -0.13 -11.78
N PRO A 133 3.45 -0.78 -10.61
CA PRO A 133 4.38 -1.87 -10.39
C PRO A 133 3.97 -3.07 -11.26
N MET A 134 4.82 -3.40 -12.23
CA MET A 134 4.59 -4.53 -13.15
C MET A 134 4.90 -5.89 -12.53
N MET A 135 5.74 -5.90 -11.50
CA MET A 135 6.14 -7.11 -10.77
C MET A 135 6.56 -6.76 -9.36
N ILE A 136 6.11 -7.56 -8.42
CA ILE A 136 6.49 -7.49 -7.02
C ILE A 136 7.15 -8.81 -6.66
N SER A 137 8.34 -8.76 -6.05
CA SER A 137 9.09 -9.94 -5.67
C SER A 137 9.63 -9.85 -4.26
N ALA A 138 9.44 -10.91 -3.50
CA ALA A 138 10.09 -11.07 -2.18
C ALA A 138 11.59 -11.38 -2.29
N GLN A 139 12.06 -11.75 -3.48
CA GLN A 139 13.47 -12.04 -3.74
C GLN A 139 14.23 -10.75 -4.03
N CYS A 140 15.26 -10.48 -3.21
CA CYS A 140 16.09 -9.30 -3.38
C CYS A 140 17.11 -9.50 -4.52
N LEU A 141 17.08 -8.61 -5.53
CA LEU A 141 18.03 -8.64 -6.65
C LEU A 141 19.48 -8.45 -6.19
N ASN A 142 19.72 -7.52 -5.27
CA ASN A 142 21.06 -7.28 -4.74
C ASN A 142 21.63 -8.53 -4.07
N LYS A 143 20.81 -9.29 -3.35
CA LYS A 143 21.22 -10.55 -2.73
C LYS A 143 21.51 -11.63 -3.77
N THR A 144 20.65 -11.71 -4.80
CA THR A 144 20.82 -12.68 -5.90
C THR A 144 22.11 -12.48 -6.68
N PHE A 145 22.51 -11.23 -6.92
CA PHE A 145 23.74 -10.89 -7.64
C PHE A 145 24.95 -10.68 -6.74
N ASN A 146 24.91 -11.09 -5.47
CA ASN A 146 25.97 -10.91 -4.47
C ASN A 146 26.42 -9.46 -4.28
N GLN A 147 25.55 -8.49 -4.54
CA GLN A 147 25.82 -7.05 -4.38
C GLN A 147 25.21 -6.47 -3.11
N CYS A 148 24.57 -7.32 -2.29
CA CYS A 148 23.96 -6.87 -1.04
C CYS A 148 25.03 -6.49 -0.03
N ARG A 149 25.01 -5.24 0.44
CA ARG A 149 25.92 -4.70 1.46
C ARG A 149 25.41 -4.90 2.89
N GLY A 150 24.42 -5.76 3.09
CA GLY A 150 23.73 -5.97 4.35
C GLY A 150 22.48 -5.11 4.50
N ARG A 151 21.78 -5.26 5.62
CA ARG A 151 20.58 -4.44 5.90
C ARG A 151 21.00 -2.98 6.05
N HIS A 152 20.70 -2.19 5.06
CA HIS A 152 20.79 -0.75 5.12
C HIS A 152 19.38 -0.18 4.96
N GLN A 153 19.12 0.81 5.74
CA GLN A 153 17.84 1.47 5.81
C GLN A 153 17.70 2.46 4.64
N ALA A 154 17.63 1.93 3.42
CA ALA A 154 17.53 2.74 2.24
C ALA A 154 16.61 2.09 1.20
N VAL A 155 15.97 2.93 0.42
CA VAL A 155 15.33 2.54 -0.83
C VAL A 155 16.33 2.85 -1.94
N GLU A 156 16.69 1.83 -2.71
CA GLU A 156 17.60 1.99 -3.84
C GLU A 156 16.87 1.77 -5.16
N PHE A 157 17.25 2.56 -6.15
CA PHE A 157 16.78 2.38 -7.52
C PHE A 157 17.86 1.64 -8.33
N LEU A 158 17.46 0.52 -8.91
CA LEU A 158 18.23 -0.26 -9.87
C LEU A 158 17.51 -0.25 -11.22
N TYR A 159 18.19 -0.72 -12.25
CA TYR A 159 17.61 -0.86 -13.57
C TYR A 159 17.84 -2.27 -14.10
N LEU A 160 16.77 -2.95 -14.47
CA LEU A 160 16.84 -4.19 -15.24
C LEU A 160 16.71 -3.86 -16.72
N LYS A 161 17.51 -4.52 -17.54
CA LYS A 161 17.49 -4.36 -18.99
C LYS A 161 17.08 -5.67 -19.65
N ASP A 162 16.05 -5.61 -20.48
CA ASP A 162 15.59 -6.78 -21.22
C ASP A 162 16.44 -7.05 -22.47
N ARG A 163 16.13 -8.15 -23.20
CA ARG A 163 16.78 -8.54 -24.45
C ARG A 163 16.63 -7.51 -25.57
N TYR A 164 15.62 -6.63 -25.50
CA TYR A 164 15.38 -5.55 -26.45
C TYR A 164 16.03 -4.23 -26.00
N ARG A 165 16.85 -4.25 -24.97
CA ARG A 165 17.53 -3.09 -24.37
C ARG A 165 16.58 -2.08 -23.71
N LYS A 166 15.34 -2.48 -23.42
CA LYS A 166 14.40 -1.67 -22.67
C LYS A 166 14.75 -1.72 -21.19
N GLU A 167 14.79 -0.56 -20.55
CA GLU A 167 15.15 -0.45 -19.12
C GLU A 167 13.90 -0.35 -18.27
N PHE A 168 13.90 -1.11 -17.17
CA PHE A 168 12.85 -1.14 -16.18
C PHE A 168 13.44 -0.70 -14.85
N PRO A 169 12.93 0.40 -14.24
CA PRO A 169 13.35 0.79 -12.92
C PRO A 169 12.86 -0.24 -11.89
N VAL A 170 13.74 -0.61 -10.97
CA VAL A 170 13.45 -1.51 -9.85
C VAL A 170 13.68 -0.77 -8.57
N LEU A 171 12.66 -0.75 -7.74
CA LEU A 171 12.74 -0.24 -6.38
C LEU A 171 13.10 -1.38 -5.44
N THR A 172 14.23 -1.29 -4.75
CA THR A 172 14.58 -2.24 -3.69
C THR A 172 14.26 -1.64 -2.33
N ASP A 173 13.33 -2.30 -1.63
CA ASP A 173 12.92 -1.91 -0.29
C ASP A 173 13.75 -2.66 0.75
N CYS A 174 14.87 -2.06 1.17
CA CYS A 174 15.75 -2.65 2.18
C CYS A 174 15.21 -2.49 3.62
N PHE A 175 14.17 -1.70 3.84
CA PHE A 175 13.51 -1.58 5.14
C PHE A 175 12.70 -2.83 5.50
N HIS A 176 12.12 -3.47 4.48
CA HIS A 176 11.31 -4.67 4.63
C HIS A 176 12.05 -5.95 4.20
N CYS A 177 13.36 -5.87 4.16
CA CYS A 177 14.24 -7.01 3.81
C CYS A 177 14.21 -8.12 4.87
#